data_2e7f037dcd15939c786591c1f047099f
#
_entry.id   2e7f037dcd15939c786591c1f047099f
#
_cell.length_a   1.000
_cell.length_b   1.000
_cell.length_c   1.000
_cell.angle_alpha   90.00
_cell.angle_beta   90.00
_cell.angle_gamma   90.00
#
_symmetry.space_group_name_H-M   'P 1'
#
loop_
_entity.id
_entity.type
_entity.pdbx_description
1 polymer ?
#
loop_
_entity_poly.entity_id
_entity_poly.type
_entity_poly.pdbx_seq_one_letter_code
_entity_poly.pdbx_strand_id
1 'polypeptide(L)'
;MDKILFVSSKKWFFLNKDVKKLIKKKNIYKITDKKKLNLKNISKINPTKIFFPHWSYRVPNKILKKFECICFHTAPLPYGRGGSPIQNLIIRKFKKAPVCAIKMTNKIDSGPIYLKKNISLNGSLNEIFERISDAVLFMITKIIKNKIIPKHQPGKPLYFKRINEQESIINQFEKLDSVYDKIRMLDSDEYPNAYYKFGNTIIKLQGAKTKKNYILCNAKIFKTK
;
A
#
# COMPACT_ATOMS: atom_id res chain seq x y z
N MET A 1 -4.83 -26.02 15.55
CA MET A 1 -4.48 -24.61 15.60
C MET A 1 -4.34 -24.08 14.17
N ASP A 2 -5.05 -23.03 13.80
CA ASP A 2 -5.01 -22.45 12.44
C ASP A 2 -3.63 -21.93 12.09
N LYS A 3 -3.10 -22.35 10.96
CA LYS A 3 -1.85 -21.84 10.42
C LYS A 3 -2.10 -20.62 9.56
N ILE A 4 -1.46 -19.51 9.84
CA ILE A 4 -1.59 -18.25 9.15
C ILE A 4 -0.31 -17.95 8.40
N LEU A 5 -0.42 -17.57 7.13
CA LEU A 5 0.73 -17.15 6.33
C LEU A 5 0.63 -15.66 5.99
N PHE A 6 1.67 -14.90 6.34
CA PHE A 6 1.87 -13.52 5.88
C PHE A 6 2.80 -13.49 4.68
N VAL A 7 2.37 -12.79 3.64
CA VAL A 7 3.16 -12.57 2.41
C VAL A 7 3.27 -11.07 2.17
N SER A 8 4.47 -10.50 2.30
CA SER A 8 4.71 -9.09 2.04
C SER A 8 6.06 -8.87 1.40
N SER A 9 6.08 -8.08 0.31
CA SER A 9 7.33 -7.64 -0.34
C SER A 9 7.95 -6.42 0.33
N LYS A 10 7.26 -5.81 1.28
CA LYS A 10 7.66 -4.56 1.92
C LYS A 10 8.07 -4.77 3.37
N LYS A 11 9.24 -4.21 3.73
CA LYS A 11 9.83 -4.35 5.06
C LYS A 11 9.04 -3.59 6.13
N TRP A 12 8.47 -2.42 5.80
CA TRP A 12 7.82 -1.52 6.76
C TRP A 12 6.67 -2.20 7.52
N PHE A 13 5.89 -3.08 6.88
CA PHE A 13 4.83 -3.82 7.57
C PHE A 13 5.39 -4.67 8.72
N PHE A 14 6.50 -5.37 8.50
CA PHE A 14 7.13 -6.22 9.52
C PHE A 14 7.92 -5.45 10.57
N LEU A 15 8.13 -4.13 10.39
CA LEU A 15 8.78 -3.27 11.38
C LEU A 15 7.81 -2.82 12.48
N ASN A 16 6.51 -2.84 12.24
CA ASN A 16 5.49 -2.53 13.25
C ASN A 16 5.63 -3.44 14.47
N LYS A 17 5.61 -2.86 15.68
CA LYS A 17 5.86 -3.56 16.96
C LYS A 17 4.88 -4.71 17.20
N ASP A 18 3.60 -4.49 16.90
CA ASP A 18 2.56 -5.49 17.14
C ASP A 18 2.56 -6.60 16.09
N VAL A 19 2.93 -6.28 14.85
CA VAL A 19 3.21 -7.29 13.82
C VAL A 19 4.40 -8.16 14.25
N LYS A 20 5.47 -7.57 14.78
CA LYS A 20 6.62 -8.33 15.32
C LYS A 20 6.22 -9.30 16.43
N LYS A 21 5.31 -8.89 17.34
CA LYS A 21 4.76 -9.77 18.37
C LYS A 21 3.93 -10.91 17.77
N LEU A 22 3.08 -10.58 16.79
CA LEU A 22 2.18 -11.53 16.15
C LEU A 22 2.94 -12.63 15.43
N ILE A 23 3.97 -12.30 14.63
CA ILE A 23 4.73 -13.26 13.83
C ILE A 23 5.64 -14.20 14.64
N LYS A 24 5.84 -13.94 15.94
CA LYS A 24 6.57 -14.85 16.84
C LYS A 24 5.75 -16.07 17.28
N LYS A 25 4.46 -16.13 17.01
CA LYS A 25 3.60 -17.26 17.36
C LYS A 25 3.93 -18.47 16.48
N LYS A 26 3.94 -19.68 17.07
CA LYS A 26 4.33 -20.94 16.38
C LYS A 26 3.53 -21.29 15.13
N ASN A 27 2.29 -20.85 15.06
CA ASN A 27 1.39 -21.12 13.93
C ASN A 27 1.39 -20.01 12.86
N ILE A 28 2.30 -19.04 12.93
CA ILE A 28 2.39 -17.94 11.99
C ILE A 28 3.68 -18.03 11.17
N TYR A 29 3.50 -18.02 9.85
CA TYR A 29 4.55 -18.14 8.85
C TYR A 29 4.68 -16.84 8.07
N LYS A 30 5.86 -16.56 7.48
CA LYS A 30 6.06 -15.39 6.62
C LYS A 30 6.81 -15.75 5.34
N ILE A 31 6.43 -15.11 4.25
CA ILE A 31 7.15 -15.11 2.97
C ILE A 31 7.38 -13.66 2.56
N THR A 32 8.65 -13.31 2.31
CA THR A 32 9.06 -11.98 1.84
C THR A 32 9.67 -12.02 0.44
N ASP A 33 10.07 -13.20 -0.01
CA ASP A 33 10.70 -13.44 -1.30
C ASP A 33 9.66 -13.97 -2.30
N LYS A 34 9.56 -13.32 -3.46
CA LYS A 34 8.68 -13.72 -4.57
C LYS A 34 8.93 -15.15 -5.03
N LYS A 35 10.19 -15.62 -5.06
CA LYS A 35 10.56 -16.97 -5.49
C LYS A 35 10.00 -18.05 -4.56
N LYS A 36 9.82 -17.71 -3.28
CA LYS A 36 9.25 -18.62 -2.27
C LYS A 36 7.72 -18.70 -2.32
N LEU A 37 7.03 -17.77 -3.01
CA LEU A 37 5.58 -17.79 -3.18
C LEU A 37 5.19 -18.75 -4.32
N ASN A 38 5.24 -20.04 -4.06
CA ASN A 38 4.84 -21.09 -4.99
C ASN A 38 3.98 -22.15 -4.29
N LEU A 39 3.23 -22.92 -5.07
CA LEU A 39 2.25 -23.88 -4.56
C LEU A 39 2.91 -24.95 -3.68
N LYS A 40 4.11 -25.44 -4.04
CA LYS A 40 4.86 -26.44 -3.30
C LYS A 40 5.17 -25.97 -1.87
N ASN A 41 5.72 -24.78 -1.72
CA ASN A 41 6.07 -24.21 -0.43
C ASN A 41 4.84 -23.92 0.45
N ILE A 42 3.78 -23.35 -0.16
CA ILE A 42 2.55 -23.03 0.58
C ILE A 42 1.84 -24.33 1.01
N SER A 43 1.80 -25.36 0.17
CA SER A 43 1.19 -26.65 0.53
C SER A 43 1.92 -27.34 1.68
N LYS A 44 3.24 -27.19 1.83
CA LYS A 44 3.96 -27.69 3.01
C LYS A 44 3.55 -26.99 4.31
N ILE A 45 3.28 -25.69 4.25
CA ILE A 45 2.77 -24.93 5.41
C ILE A 45 1.30 -25.30 5.66
N ASN A 46 0.52 -25.47 4.58
CA ASN A 46 -0.93 -25.72 4.57
C ASN A 46 -1.71 -24.69 5.44
N PRO A 47 -1.62 -23.37 5.12
CA PRO A 47 -2.26 -22.34 5.90
C PRO A 47 -3.77 -22.34 5.67
N THR A 48 -4.55 -22.04 6.72
CA THR A 48 -5.99 -21.80 6.61
C THR A 48 -6.30 -20.47 5.92
N LYS A 49 -5.45 -19.46 6.14
CA LYS A 49 -5.55 -18.13 5.50
C LYS A 49 -4.18 -17.59 5.13
N ILE A 50 -4.11 -16.90 4.00
CA ILE A 50 -2.93 -16.18 3.53
C ILE A 50 -3.25 -14.69 3.46
N PHE A 51 -2.56 -13.88 4.24
CA PHE A 51 -2.67 -12.43 4.22
C PHE A 51 -1.55 -11.79 3.43
N PHE A 52 -1.90 -10.85 2.56
CA PHE A 52 -0.99 -10.08 1.73
C PHE A 52 -1.02 -8.60 2.14
N PRO A 53 -0.35 -8.20 3.25
CA PRO A 53 -0.33 -6.82 3.74
C PRO A 53 0.55 -5.93 2.89
N HIS A 54 0.65 -5.85 1.77
CA HIS A 54 1.47 -5.12 0.81
C HIS A 54 2.30 -6.04 -0.09
N TRP A 55 1.66 -6.48 -1.14
CA TRP A 55 2.30 -7.34 -2.13
C TRP A 55 2.20 -6.73 -3.53
N SER A 56 3.34 -6.53 -4.20
CA SER A 56 3.41 -5.82 -5.49
C SER A 56 3.43 -6.75 -6.70
N TYR A 57 3.31 -8.05 -6.52
CA TYR A 57 3.40 -9.03 -7.60
C TYR A 57 2.10 -9.79 -7.78
N ARG A 58 1.90 -10.31 -8.99
CA ARG A 58 0.77 -11.20 -9.26
C ARG A 58 0.91 -12.50 -8.45
N VAL A 59 -0.16 -12.92 -7.80
CA VAL A 59 -0.25 -14.21 -7.11
C VAL A 59 -0.71 -15.26 -8.12
N PRO A 60 -0.04 -16.43 -8.23
CA PRO A 60 -0.44 -17.49 -9.16
C PRO A 60 -1.87 -17.98 -8.92
N ASN A 61 -2.64 -18.15 -9.99
CA ASN A 61 -4.05 -18.60 -9.90
C ASN A 61 -4.21 -19.94 -9.17
N LYS A 62 -3.24 -20.85 -9.29
CA LYS A 62 -3.24 -22.14 -8.57
C LYS A 62 -3.27 -21.95 -7.05
N ILE A 63 -2.65 -20.89 -6.52
CA ILE A 63 -2.67 -20.52 -5.11
C ILE A 63 -4.05 -19.95 -4.75
N LEU A 64 -4.56 -18.99 -5.54
CA LEU A 64 -5.87 -18.35 -5.31
C LEU A 64 -7.04 -19.35 -5.32
N LYS A 65 -6.94 -20.40 -6.14
CA LYS A 65 -7.96 -21.46 -6.20
C LYS A 65 -7.92 -22.40 -4.99
N LYS A 66 -6.73 -22.64 -4.42
CA LYS A 66 -6.54 -23.64 -3.36
C LYS A 66 -6.63 -23.04 -1.96
N PHE A 67 -6.25 -21.78 -1.78
CA PHE A 67 -6.13 -21.15 -0.47
C PHE A 67 -6.95 -19.86 -0.39
N GLU A 68 -7.50 -19.56 0.79
CA GLU A 68 -8.13 -18.27 1.07
C GLU A 68 -7.06 -17.19 1.18
N CYS A 69 -6.96 -16.37 0.13
CA CYS A 69 -6.00 -15.28 0.01
C CYS A 69 -6.69 -13.94 0.23
N ILE A 70 -6.16 -13.11 1.12
CA ILE A 70 -6.71 -11.82 1.51
C ILE A 70 -5.64 -10.75 1.34
N CYS A 71 -5.90 -9.72 0.53
CA CYS A 71 -5.02 -8.56 0.40
C CYS A 71 -5.66 -7.30 0.96
N PHE A 72 -4.83 -6.25 1.10
CA PHE A 72 -5.25 -4.96 1.65
C PHE A 72 -5.01 -3.88 0.62
N HIS A 73 -6.04 -3.12 0.31
CA HIS A 73 -6.01 -2.05 -0.68
C HIS A 73 -6.58 -0.76 -0.09
N THR A 74 -5.84 0.36 -0.27
CA THR A 74 -6.21 1.65 0.33
C THR A 74 -6.95 2.51 -0.69
N ALA A 75 -8.22 2.21 -0.91
CA ALA A 75 -9.12 3.01 -1.75
C ALA A 75 -10.58 2.70 -1.40
N PRO A 76 -11.52 3.62 -1.70
CA PRO A 76 -12.95 3.40 -1.50
C PRO A 76 -13.54 2.49 -2.59
N LEU A 77 -13.08 1.22 -2.63
CA LEU A 77 -13.48 0.24 -3.63
C LEU A 77 -15.00 0.16 -3.84
N PRO A 78 -15.44 0.09 -5.12
CA PRO A 78 -14.71 -0.23 -6.35
C PRO A 78 -13.98 0.95 -7.03
N TYR A 79 -14.08 2.18 -6.49
CA TYR A 79 -13.31 3.33 -6.93
C TYR A 79 -11.84 3.18 -6.51
N GLY A 80 -10.90 3.31 -7.47
CA GLY A 80 -9.47 3.29 -7.19
C GLY A 80 -8.85 1.90 -7.15
N ARG A 81 -9.36 0.90 -7.88
CA ARG A 81 -8.64 -0.34 -8.16
C ARG A 81 -7.34 -0.06 -8.89
N GLY A 82 -6.31 -0.85 -8.69
CA GLY A 82 -5.05 -0.78 -9.46
C GLY A 82 -3.90 -0.11 -8.73
N GLY A 83 -3.09 0.69 -9.46
CA GLY A 83 -1.77 1.14 -9.00
C GLY A 83 -1.78 2.42 -8.18
N SER A 84 -0.79 2.58 -7.29
CA SER A 84 -0.51 3.79 -6.50
C SER A 84 -1.75 4.43 -5.87
N PRO A 85 -2.58 3.67 -5.11
CA PRO A 85 -3.87 4.17 -4.65
C PRO A 85 -3.74 5.39 -3.73
N ILE A 86 -2.76 5.39 -2.81
CA ILE A 86 -2.54 6.49 -1.87
C ILE A 86 -2.20 7.77 -2.61
N GLN A 87 -1.24 7.72 -3.54
CA GLN A 87 -0.80 8.86 -4.34
C GLN A 87 -1.96 9.39 -5.20
N ASN A 88 -2.66 8.50 -5.86
CA ASN A 88 -3.83 8.86 -6.67
C ASN A 88 -4.93 9.55 -5.86
N LEU A 89 -5.17 9.13 -4.62
CA LEU A 89 -6.13 9.75 -3.72
C LEU A 89 -5.65 11.13 -3.22
N ILE A 90 -4.36 11.26 -2.89
CA ILE A 90 -3.77 12.54 -2.45
C ILE A 90 -3.85 13.58 -3.57
N ILE A 91 -3.48 13.23 -4.81
CA ILE A 91 -3.61 14.11 -5.98
C ILE A 91 -5.06 14.59 -6.15
N ARG A 92 -6.03 13.72 -5.88
CA ARG A 92 -7.47 14.05 -5.94
C ARG A 92 -7.99 14.71 -4.65
N LYS A 93 -7.07 15.16 -3.77
CA LYS A 93 -7.37 15.91 -2.54
C LYS A 93 -8.21 15.16 -1.51
N PHE A 94 -8.21 13.84 -1.53
CA PHE A 94 -8.80 13.05 -0.47
C PHE A 94 -8.03 13.23 0.83
N LYS A 95 -8.72 13.51 1.92
CA LYS A 95 -8.14 13.67 3.27
C LYS A 95 -8.19 12.37 4.08
N LYS A 96 -9.08 11.46 3.71
CA LYS A 96 -9.29 10.15 4.34
C LYS A 96 -9.56 9.09 3.27
N ALA A 97 -9.18 7.85 3.54
CA ALA A 97 -9.50 6.72 2.69
C ALA A 97 -9.70 5.45 3.52
N PRO A 98 -10.55 4.51 3.06
CA PRO A 98 -10.61 3.19 3.67
C PRO A 98 -9.44 2.33 3.23
N VAL A 99 -8.84 1.61 4.16
CA VAL A 99 -8.11 0.39 3.88
C VAL A 99 -9.14 -0.75 3.81
N CYS A 100 -9.19 -1.45 2.70
CA CYS A 100 -10.12 -2.55 2.46
C CYS A 100 -9.38 -3.89 2.52
N ALA A 101 -9.82 -4.81 3.38
CA ALA A 101 -9.42 -6.21 3.34
C ALA A 101 -10.30 -6.94 2.32
N ILE A 102 -9.73 -7.46 1.23
CA ILE A 102 -10.47 -8.07 0.13
C ILE A 102 -10.01 -9.50 -0.13
N LYS A 103 -10.95 -10.39 -0.47
CA LYS A 103 -10.63 -11.72 -0.99
C LYS A 103 -9.96 -11.56 -2.36
N MET A 104 -8.80 -12.14 -2.53
CA MET A 104 -8.09 -12.06 -3.81
C MET A 104 -8.77 -12.92 -4.87
N THR A 105 -8.86 -12.39 -6.07
CA THR A 105 -9.35 -13.05 -7.28
C THR A 105 -8.32 -12.90 -8.40
N ASN A 106 -8.60 -13.48 -9.57
CA ASN A 106 -7.76 -13.31 -10.76
C ASN A 106 -7.83 -11.89 -11.37
N LYS A 107 -8.86 -11.10 -11.00
CA LYS A 107 -9.00 -9.68 -11.40
C LYS A 107 -8.47 -8.77 -10.31
N ILE A 108 -7.69 -7.76 -10.66
CA ILE A 108 -7.05 -6.83 -9.71
C ILE A 108 -8.11 -6.12 -8.87
N ASP A 109 -7.94 -6.17 -7.54
CA ASP A 109 -8.69 -5.45 -6.51
C ASP A 109 -10.23 -5.55 -6.63
N SER A 110 -10.72 -6.61 -7.30
CA SER A 110 -12.15 -6.79 -7.60
C SER A 110 -12.88 -7.73 -6.66
N GLY A 111 -12.17 -8.41 -5.78
CA GLY A 111 -12.76 -9.40 -4.89
C GLY A 111 -13.69 -8.81 -3.83
N PRO A 112 -14.55 -9.63 -3.24
CA PRO A 112 -15.43 -9.18 -2.18
C PRO A 112 -14.67 -8.73 -0.93
N ILE A 113 -15.26 -7.79 -0.20
CA ILE A 113 -14.63 -7.07 0.92
C ILE A 113 -15.03 -7.71 2.24
N TYR A 114 -14.05 -8.10 3.06
CA TYR A 114 -14.25 -8.57 4.42
C TYR A 114 -14.52 -7.43 5.39
N LEU A 115 -13.65 -6.41 5.37
CA LEU A 115 -13.69 -5.27 6.28
C LEU A 115 -13.14 -4.02 5.59
N LYS A 116 -13.59 -2.86 6.09
CA LYS A 116 -13.03 -1.55 5.77
C LYS A 116 -12.67 -0.82 7.05
N LYS A 117 -11.55 -0.10 7.07
CA LYS A 117 -11.15 0.80 8.15
C LYS A 117 -10.61 2.10 7.58
N ASN A 118 -11.28 3.21 7.89
CA ASN A 118 -10.82 4.53 7.44
C ASN A 118 -9.55 4.96 8.15
N ILE A 119 -8.66 5.57 7.38
CA ILE A 119 -7.44 6.22 7.86
C ILE A 119 -7.35 7.65 7.33
N SER A 120 -6.59 8.51 8.03
CA SER A 120 -6.21 9.83 7.52
C SER A 120 -5.10 9.70 6.49
N LEU A 121 -5.18 10.48 5.41
CA LEU A 121 -4.13 10.66 4.40
C LEU A 121 -3.30 11.92 4.64
N ASN A 122 -3.45 12.60 5.77
CA ASN A 122 -2.64 13.74 6.15
C ASN A 122 -1.25 13.29 6.62
N GLY A 123 -0.27 14.21 6.52
CA GLY A 123 1.11 13.95 6.94
C GLY A 123 1.97 13.32 5.84
N SER A 124 3.13 12.82 6.23
CA SER A 124 4.09 12.13 5.37
C SER A 124 3.61 10.75 4.92
N LEU A 125 4.21 10.22 3.86
CA LEU A 125 3.90 8.87 3.39
C LEU A 125 4.22 7.80 4.44
N ASN A 126 5.28 7.99 5.23
CA ASN A 126 5.64 7.07 6.30
C ASN A 126 4.57 7.02 7.41
N GLU A 127 4.05 8.17 7.84
CA GLU A 127 2.93 8.23 8.80
C GLU A 127 1.65 7.59 8.25
N ILE A 128 1.40 7.71 6.93
CA ILE A 128 0.29 7.02 6.27
C ILE A 128 0.52 5.50 6.29
N PHE A 129 1.73 5.03 6.01
CA PHE A 129 2.07 3.60 6.07
C PHE A 129 1.94 3.01 7.49
N GLU A 130 2.29 3.76 8.52
CA GLU A 130 2.05 3.35 9.91
C GLU A 130 0.56 3.15 10.17
N ARG A 131 -0.29 4.13 9.82
CA ARG A 131 -1.75 4.02 9.95
C ARG A 131 -2.34 2.87 9.14
N ILE A 132 -1.79 2.59 7.95
CA ILE A 132 -2.17 1.41 7.16
C ILE A 132 -1.79 0.13 7.91
N SER A 133 -0.58 0.04 8.46
CA SER A 133 -0.13 -1.13 9.21
C SER A 133 -1.04 -1.44 10.39
N ASP A 134 -1.43 -0.42 11.15
CA ASP A 134 -2.35 -0.56 12.28
C ASP A 134 -3.75 -1.00 11.84
N ALA A 135 -4.26 -0.41 10.74
CA ALA A 135 -5.55 -0.79 10.17
C ALA A 135 -5.54 -2.23 9.66
N VAL A 136 -4.47 -2.64 8.99
CA VAL A 136 -4.26 -4.00 8.48
C VAL A 136 -4.21 -4.99 9.62
N LEU A 137 -3.42 -4.73 10.66
CA LEU A 137 -3.30 -5.60 11.82
C LEU A 137 -4.63 -5.77 12.57
N PHE A 138 -5.36 -4.66 12.75
CA PHE A 138 -6.71 -4.70 13.33
C PHE A 138 -7.64 -5.60 12.51
N MET A 139 -7.69 -5.44 11.18
CA MET A 139 -8.55 -6.22 10.32
C MET A 139 -8.14 -7.70 10.29
N ILE A 140 -6.84 -8.01 10.24
CA ILE A 140 -6.32 -9.39 10.34
C ILE A 140 -6.81 -10.05 11.62
N THR A 141 -6.65 -9.37 12.76
CA THR A 141 -7.08 -9.88 14.07
C THR A 141 -8.57 -10.16 14.10
N LYS A 142 -9.38 -9.26 13.53
CA LYS A 142 -10.84 -9.46 13.44
C LYS A 142 -11.21 -10.64 12.52
N ILE A 143 -10.54 -10.77 11.36
CA ILE A 143 -10.81 -11.86 10.39
C ILE A 143 -10.39 -13.23 10.95
N ILE A 144 -9.33 -13.29 11.75
CA ILE A 144 -8.90 -14.54 12.39
C ILE A 144 -9.86 -14.94 13.51
N LYS A 145 -10.34 -13.97 14.32
CA LYS A 145 -11.17 -14.24 15.48
C LYS A 145 -12.64 -14.51 15.13
N ASN A 146 -13.11 -13.98 14.00
CA ASN A 146 -14.53 -14.01 13.64
C ASN A 146 -14.73 -14.63 12.26
N LYS A 147 -15.84 -15.36 12.06
CA LYS A 147 -16.28 -15.86 10.76
C LYS A 147 -16.92 -14.70 9.97
N ILE A 148 -16.10 -13.90 9.26
CA ILE A 148 -16.59 -12.77 8.46
C ILE A 148 -16.85 -13.22 7.03
N ILE A 149 -18.07 -13.03 6.55
CA ILE A 149 -18.47 -13.30 5.17
C ILE A 149 -18.18 -12.04 4.35
N PRO A 150 -17.32 -12.12 3.31
CA PRO A 150 -16.99 -10.95 2.50
C PRO A 150 -18.16 -10.59 1.57
N LYS A 151 -18.42 -9.28 1.39
CA LYS A 151 -19.50 -8.73 0.58
C LYS A 151 -18.98 -8.19 -0.75
N HIS A 152 -19.74 -8.34 -1.83
CA HIS A 152 -19.41 -7.79 -3.13
C HIS A 152 -19.20 -6.27 -3.08
N GLN A 153 -18.35 -5.77 -3.98
CA GLN A 153 -18.14 -4.33 -4.15
C GLN A 153 -19.30 -3.74 -4.97
N PRO A 154 -20.10 -2.81 -4.42
CA PRO A 154 -21.20 -2.18 -5.16
C PRO A 154 -20.67 -1.09 -6.11
N GLY A 155 -21.34 -0.88 -7.24
CA GLY A 155 -21.11 0.22 -8.17
C GLY A 155 -20.11 -0.07 -9.28
N LYS A 156 -19.87 0.95 -10.13
CA LYS A 156 -18.96 0.86 -11.27
C LYS A 156 -17.50 1.01 -10.83
N PRO A 157 -16.58 0.16 -11.30
CA PRO A 157 -15.17 0.26 -10.95
C PRO A 157 -14.50 1.40 -11.69
N LEU A 158 -13.60 2.10 -10.97
CA LEU A 158 -12.64 3.03 -11.54
C LEU A 158 -11.23 2.53 -11.25
N TYR A 159 -10.35 2.55 -12.25
CA TYR A 159 -8.99 2.06 -12.13
C TYR A 159 -7.98 3.20 -12.06
N PHE A 160 -7.06 3.11 -11.09
CA PHE A 160 -5.92 4.01 -10.99
C PHE A 160 -4.73 3.46 -11.77
N LYS A 161 -4.04 4.35 -12.49
CA LYS A 161 -2.75 4.06 -13.08
C LYS A 161 -1.66 4.12 -12.01
N ARG A 162 -0.61 3.31 -12.18
CA ARG A 162 0.58 3.41 -11.32
C ARG A 162 1.33 4.69 -11.68
N ILE A 163 1.67 5.48 -10.66
CA ILE A 163 2.50 6.68 -10.83
C ILE A 163 3.92 6.27 -11.21
N ASN A 164 4.44 6.85 -12.25
CA ASN A 164 5.80 6.66 -12.76
C ASN A 164 6.70 7.87 -12.42
N GLU A 165 7.97 7.79 -12.80
CA GLU A 165 8.95 8.84 -12.49
C GLU A 165 8.62 10.18 -13.18
N GLN A 166 8.08 10.16 -14.39
CA GLN A 166 7.70 11.39 -15.11
C GLN A 166 6.57 12.15 -14.40
N GLU A 167 5.66 11.43 -13.75
CA GLU A 167 4.58 12.05 -12.95
C GLU A 167 5.09 12.63 -11.62
N SER A 168 6.37 12.37 -11.25
CA SER A 168 7.03 12.94 -10.08
C SER A 168 7.64 14.33 -10.34
N ILE A 169 7.68 14.79 -11.59
CA ILE A 169 8.13 16.13 -11.96
C ILE A 169 7.18 17.18 -11.39
N ILE A 170 7.74 18.21 -10.75
CA ILE A 170 7.02 19.40 -10.30
C ILE A 170 7.12 20.44 -11.40
N ASN A 171 5.98 20.87 -11.92
CA ASN A 171 5.90 21.89 -12.97
C ASN A 171 5.87 23.29 -12.35
N GLN A 172 6.41 24.28 -13.07
CA GLN A 172 6.49 25.68 -12.61
C GLN A 172 5.14 26.35 -12.31
N PHE A 173 4.04 25.82 -12.86
CA PHE A 173 2.69 26.37 -12.68
C PHE A 173 1.91 25.64 -11.56
N GLU A 174 2.49 24.69 -10.85
CA GLU A 174 1.79 23.98 -9.78
C GLU A 174 1.59 24.88 -8.56
N LYS A 175 0.37 24.85 -8.00
CA LYS A 175 0.05 25.54 -6.75
C LYS A 175 0.85 24.92 -5.59
N LEU A 176 1.20 25.73 -4.60
CA LEU A 176 2.01 25.32 -3.44
C LEU A 176 1.46 24.06 -2.74
N ASP A 177 0.15 23.97 -2.54
CA ASP A 177 -0.50 22.80 -1.95
C ASP A 177 -0.32 21.52 -2.78
N SER A 178 -0.25 21.65 -4.11
CA SER A 178 -0.04 20.51 -5.01
C SER A 178 1.43 20.08 -4.99
N VAL A 179 2.34 21.04 -4.92
CA VAL A 179 3.78 20.79 -4.73
C VAL A 179 4.01 20.05 -3.41
N TYR A 180 3.41 20.52 -2.31
CA TYR A 180 3.47 19.86 -1.00
C TYR A 180 2.96 18.41 -1.08
N ASP A 181 1.76 18.22 -1.65
CA ASP A 181 1.16 16.88 -1.80
C ASP A 181 2.06 15.96 -2.64
N LYS A 182 2.66 16.47 -3.72
CA LYS A 182 3.55 15.71 -4.60
C LYS A 182 4.84 15.28 -3.87
N ILE A 183 5.46 16.18 -3.09
CA ILE A 183 6.64 15.83 -2.31
C ILE A 183 6.31 14.78 -1.26
N ARG A 184 5.32 15.03 -0.38
CA ARG A 184 5.01 14.15 0.74
C ARG A 184 4.50 12.76 0.34
N MET A 185 3.78 12.63 -0.78
CA MET A 185 3.23 11.34 -1.23
C MET A 185 4.25 10.43 -1.89
N LEU A 186 5.44 10.96 -2.25
CA LEU A 186 6.54 10.24 -2.88
C LEU A 186 7.76 10.14 -1.95
N ASP A 187 7.66 10.65 -0.73
CA ASP A 187 8.74 10.71 0.25
C ASP A 187 8.93 9.36 0.96
N SER A 188 9.47 8.41 0.23
CA SER A 188 9.83 7.10 0.75
C SER A 188 10.81 6.42 -0.21
N ASP A 189 11.63 5.50 0.28
CA ASP A 189 12.58 4.71 -0.52
C ASP A 189 11.89 3.82 -1.59
N GLU A 190 10.57 3.73 -1.55
CA GLU A 190 9.79 2.89 -2.46
C GLU A 190 9.31 3.61 -3.72
N TYR A 191 9.44 4.94 -3.74
CA TYR A 191 8.98 5.81 -4.82
C TYR A 191 10.09 6.75 -5.28
N PRO A 192 10.12 7.13 -6.57
CA PRO A 192 10.97 8.22 -7.03
C PRO A 192 10.49 9.52 -6.38
N ASN A 193 11.42 10.23 -5.71
CA ASN A 193 11.08 11.50 -5.07
C ASN A 193 10.57 12.52 -6.09
N ALA A 194 9.71 13.42 -5.64
CA ALA A 194 9.31 14.59 -6.43
C ALA A 194 10.54 15.45 -6.75
N TYR A 195 10.60 15.99 -7.95
CA TYR A 195 11.77 16.76 -8.40
C TYR A 195 11.42 17.88 -9.36
N TYR A 196 12.28 18.90 -9.37
CA TYR A 196 12.39 19.90 -10.43
C TYR A 196 13.50 19.52 -11.40
N LYS A 197 13.33 19.89 -12.68
CA LYS A 197 14.37 19.80 -13.71
C LYS A 197 14.64 21.19 -14.26
N PHE A 198 15.90 21.63 -14.19
CA PHE A 198 16.40 22.89 -14.75
C PHE A 198 17.62 22.61 -15.62
N GLY A 199 17.47 22.69 -16.93
CA GLY A 199 18.54 22.36 -17.87
C GLY A 199 19.14 20.98 -17.54
N ASN A 200 20.44 20.97 -17.21
CA ASN A 200 21.20 19.77 -16.84
C ASN A 200 21.19 19.47 -15.33
N THR A 201 20.23 20.00 -14.59
CA THR A 201 20.16 19.81 -13.14
C THR A 201 18.80 19.22 -12.73
N ILE A 202 18.83 18.22 -11.83
CA ILE A 202 17.67 17.66 -11.18
C ILE A 202 17.73 17.96 -9.68
N ILE A 203 16.67 18.55 -9.13
CA ILE A 203 16.54 18.86 -7.70
C ILE A 203 15.46 17.97 -7.12
N LYS A 204 15.85 16.89 -6.42
CA LYS A 204 14.93 15.98 -5.71
C LYS A 204 14.60 16.52 -4.33
N LEU A 205 13.30 16.47 -3.97
CA LEU A 205 12.77 17.05 -2.74
C LEU A 205 12.23 15.98 -1.79
N GLN A 206 12.49 16.14 -0.48
CA GLN A 206 12.08 15.23 0.59
C GLN A 206 11.76 16.00 1.87
N GLY A 207 11.03 15.39 2.82
CA GLY A 207 10.79 15.93 4.16
C GLY A 207 9.96 17.21 4.16
N ALA A 208 8.99 17.35 3.25
CA ALA A 208 8.21 18.56 3.11
C ALA A 208 7.35 18.86 4.36
N LYS A 209 7.45 20.10 4.85
CA LYS A 209 6.59 20.68 5.89
C LYS A 209 5.96 21.95 5.35
N THR A 210 4.64 22.03 5.36
CA THR A 210 3.91 23.22 4.91
C THR A 210 3.89 24.30 5.99
N LYS A 211 4.05 25.54 5.58
CA LYS A 211 3.85 26.77 6.32
C LYS A 211 2.85 27.66 5.56
N LYS A 212 2.43 28.78 6.13
CA LYS A 212 1.39 29.63 5.53
C LYS A 212 1.70 29.98 4.06
N ASN A 213 2.93 30.42 3.76
CA ASN A 213 3.32 30.95 2.44
C ASN A 213 4.49 30.21 1.79
N TYR A 214 4.98 29.11 2.38
CA TYR A 214 6.10 28.35 1.84
C TYR A 214 6.11 26.90 2.30
N ILE A 215 6.91 26.09 1.63
CA ILE A 215 7.20 24.70 2.01
C ILE A 215 8.68 24.64 2.41
N LEU A 216 8.94 24.15 3.61
CA LEU A 216 10.27 23.78 4.03
C LEU A 216 10.52 22.32 3.64
N CYS A 217 11.61 22.03 2.92
CA CYS A 217 11.98 20.68 2.53
C CYS A 217 13.49 20.54 2.33
N ASN A 218 13.98 19.29 2.35
CA ASN A 218 15.35 18.96 2.01
C ASN A 218 15.47 18.77 0.50
N ALA A 219 16.57 19.24 -0.09
CA ALA A 219 16.87 19.10 -1.49
C ALA A 219 18.18 18.32 -1.71
N LYS A 220 18.18 17.42 -2.72
CA LYS A 220 19.38 16.78 -3.27
C LYS A 220 19.52 17.20 -4.73
N ILE A 221 20.66 17.77 -5.07
CA ILE A 221 20.92 18.33 -6.40
C ILE A 221 21.84 17.37 -7.17
N PHE A 222 21.41 17.00 -8.37
CA PHE A 222 22.13 16.08 -9.26
C PHE A 222 22.36 16.75 -10.61
N LYS A 223 23.53 16.53 -11.21
CA LYS A 223 23.78 16.83 -12.61
C LYS A 223 23.15 15.71 -13.45
N THR A 224 22.37 16.04 -14.49
CA THR A 224 21.94 15.05 -15.48
C THR A 224 23.13 14.58 -16.28
N LYS A 225 23.16 13.31 -16.61
CA LYS A 225 24.11 12.75 -17.57
C LYS A 225 23.86 13.30 -18.97
#